data_445b58fd5294ef037cdef7e6da6b1bd4
#
_entry.id   445b58fd5294ef037cdef7e6da6b1bd4
#
_cell.length_a   1.000
_cell.length_b   1.000
_cell.length_c   1.000
_cell.angle_alpha   90.00
_cell.angle_beta   90.00
_cell.angle_gamma   90.00
#
_symmetry.space_group_name_H-M   'P 1'
#
loop_
_entity.id
_entity.type
_entity.pdbx_description
1 polymer ?
#
loop_
_entity_poly.entity_id
_entity_poly.type
_entity_poly.pdbx_seq_one_letter_code
_entity_poly.pdbx_strand_id
1 'polypeptide(L)'
;SLILKPRRTDESKNIVFRTINRWIAAGNDAFVNVISASLKAKKKVLIGFGAMIGAILLINYMMPASFLPVEDQGYFKIEIELPEGATLERTRTVTDRAVTYLMENPAVDYVQSVSGTSSRIGSTQSRSELTVILKPWDKRDGQTIDQVMAQVSKDMSSYPECRIFLSKPPVIPG
;
A
#
# COMPACT_ATOMS: atom_id res chain seq x y z
N SER A 1 -6.32 -21.92 -63.55
CA SER A 1 -7.52 -21.17 -63.16
C SER A 1 -8.75 -22.06 -62.97
N LEU A 2 -8.66 -23.17 -62.20
CA LEU A 2 -9.73 -24.17 -62.14
C LEU A 2 -9.90 -24.79 -60.75
N ILE A 3 -9.76 -24.04 -59.66
CA ILE A 3 -9.86 -24.63 -58.29
C ILE A 3 -10.82 -23.86 -57.36
N LEU A 4 -11.56 -22.91 -57.84
CA LEU A 4 -12.62 -22.30 -57.02
C LEU A 4 -13.98 -22.84 -57.45
N LYS A 5 -14.37 -24.01 -56.92
CA LYS A 5 -15.76 -24.43 -56.94
C LYS A 5 -16.57 -23.40 -56.13
N PRO A 6 -17.66 -22.84 -56.69
CA PRO A 6 -18.55 -22.03 -55.91
C PRO A 6 -19.10 -22.89 -54.73
N ARG A 7 -18.87 -22.43 -53.52
CA ARG A 7 -19.39 -23.06 -52.32
C ARG A 7 -20.91 -23.05 -52.44
N ARG A 8 -21.50 -24.22 -52.75
CA ARG A 8 -22.94 -24.42 -52.64
C ARG A 8 -23.32 -24.02 -51.22
N THR A 9 -24.08 -22.97 -51.07
CA THR A 9 -24.84 -22.63 -49.88
C THR A 9 -25.89 -23.71 -49.67
N ASP A 10 -25.49 -24.86 -49.15
CA ASP A 10 -26.44 -25.74 -48.51
C ASP A 10 -26.99 -24.92 -47.31
N GLU A 11 -28.14 -24.32 -47.52
CA GLU A 11 -28.97 -23.81 -46.45
C GLU A 11 -29.27 -24.99 -45.55
N SER A 12 -28.41 -25.16 -44.54
CA SER A 12 -28.61 -26.21 -43.56
C SER A 12 -29.93 -25.92 -42.86
N LYS A 13 -30.88 -26.86 -43.04
CA LYS A 13 -32.23 -26.83 -42.48
C LYS A 13 -32.27 -26.82 -40.96
N ASN A 14 -31.16 -26.63 -40.27
CA ASN A 14 -31.07 -26.54 -38.82
C ASN A 14 -31.41 -25.16 -38.33
N ILE A 15 -32.48 -25.02 -37.56
CA ILE A 15 -32.93 -23.78 -36.93
C ILE A 15 -31.78 -23.12 -36.15
N VAL A 16 -30.91 -23.90 -35.55
CA VAL A 16 -29.75 -23.45 -34.78
C VAL A 16 -28.76 -22.69 -35.66
N PHE A 17 -28.40 -23.22 -36.82
CA PHE A 17 -27.47 -22.54 -37.75
C PHE A 17 -28.06 -21.26 -38.32
N ARG A 18 -29.37 -21.24 -38.55
CA ARG A 18 -30.07 -20.04 -39.02
C ARG A 18 -30.08 -18.95 -37.96
N THR A 19 -30.25 -19.32 -36.72
CA THR A 19 -30.19 -18.38 -35.59
C THR A 19 -28.78 -17.82 -35.41
N ILE A 20 -27.77 -18.68 -35.40
CA ILE A 20 -26.36 -18.28 -35.31
C ILE A 20 -25.94 -17.34 -36.46
N ASN A 21 -26.29 -17.71 -37.71
CA ASN A 21 -25.99 -16.88 -38.87
C ASN A 21 -26.69 -15.50 -38.78
N ARG A 22 -27.92 -15.46 -38.25
CA ARG A 22 -28.65 -14.20 -38.06
C ARG A 22 -27.94 -13.30 -37.00
N TRP A 23 -27.45 -13.90 -35.94
CA TRP A 23 -26.67 -13.17 -34.91
C TRP A 23 -25.35 -12.66 -35.47
N ILE A 24 -24.65 -13.49 -36.25
CA ILE A 24 -23.39 -13.09 -36.89
C ILE A 24 -23.66 -11.98 -37.94
N ALA A 25 -24.71 -12.09 -38.75
CA ALA A 25 -25.07 -11.05 -39.70
C ALA A 25 -25.44 -9.74 -38.99
N ALA A 26 -26.30 -9.78 -37.98
CA ALA A 26 -26.65 -8.62 -37.18
C ALA A 26 -25.42 -7.97 -36.50
N GLY A 27 -24.49 -8.77 -35.99
CA GLY A 27 -23.22 -8.30 -35.43
C GLY A 27 -22.32 -7.63 -36.49
N ASN A 28 -22.24 -8.21 -37.66
CA ASN A 28 -21.47 -7.65 -38.77
C ASN A 28 -22.06 -6.31 -39.22
N ASP A 29 -23.37 -6.22 -39.40
CA ASP A 29 -24.07 -4.99 -39.77
C ASP A 29 -23.88 -3.91 -38.73
N ALA A 30 -24.03 -4.24 -37.46
CA ALA A 30 -23.77 -3.32 -36.35
C ALA A 30 -22.30 -2.81 -36.40
N PHE A 31 -21.33 -3.70 -36.57
CA PHE A 31 -19.93 -3.36 -36.64
C PHE A 31 -19.62 -2.42 -37.83
N VAL A 32 -20.11 -2.75 -39.03
CA VAL A 32 -19.94 -1.90 -40.24
C VAL A 32 -20.59 -0.52 -40.00
N ASN A 33 -21.77 -0.47 -39.42
CA ASN A 33 -22.46 0.79 -39.12
C ASN A 33 -21.66 1.65 -38.13
N VAL A 34 -21.12 1.06 -37.04
CA VAL A 34 -20.29 1.76 -36.07
C VAL A 34 -19.02 2.29 -36.69
N ILE A 35 -18.33 1.48 -37.51
CA ILE A 35 -17.13 1.93 -38.19
C ILE A 35 -17.45 3.08 -39.18
N SER A 36 -18.50 2.93 -39.96
CA SER A 36 -18.90 3.95 -40.93
C SER A 36 -19.28 5.27 -40.24
N ALA A 37 -20.01 5.19 -39.14
CA ALA A 37 -20.37 6.36 -38.32
C ALA A 37 -19.13 7.02 -37.70
N SER A 38 -18.18 6.19 -37.19
CA SER A 38 -16.93 6.67 -36.59
C SER A 38 -16.05 7.37 -37.62
N LEU A 39 -15.95 6.82 -38.83
CA LEU A 39 -15.19 7.44 -39.92
C LEU A 39 -15.80 8.78 -40.38
N LYS A 40 -17.14 8.86 -40.43
CA LYS A 40 -17.85 10.11 -40.73
C LYS A 40 -17.66 11.15 -39.64
N ALA A 41 -17.61 10.71 -38.40
CA ALA A 41 -17.50 11.57 -37.20
C ALA A 41 -16.08 11.61 -36.63
N LYS A 42 -15.03 11.43 -37.46
CA LYS A 42 -13.64 11.32 -37.03
C LYS A 42 -13.18 12.38 -36.00
N LYS A 43 -13.63 13.64 -36.17
CA LYS A 43 -13.29 14.71 -35.21
C LYS A 43 -13.89 14.44 -33.83
N LYS A 44 -15.13 13.95 -33.75
CA LYS A 44 -15.80 13.64 -32.47
C LYS A 44 -15.14 12.46 -31.77
N VAL A 45 -14.78 11.44 -32.57
CA VAL A 45 -14.04 10.26 -32.07
C VAL A 45 -12.68 10.66 -31.52
N LEU A 46 -11.95 11.54 -32.21
CA LEU A 46 -10.64 12.02 -31.78
C LEU A 46 -10.76 12.85 -30.48
N ILE A 47 -11.78 13.71 -30.38
CA ILE A 47 -12.05 14.48 -29.14
C ILE A 47 -12.40 13.53 -28.00
N GLY A 48 -13.26 12.54 -28.21
CA GLY A 48 -13.61 11.56 -27.20
C GLY A 48 -12.40 10.76 -26.72
N PHE A 49 -11.53 10.35 -27.62
CA PHE A 49 -10.27 9.65 -27.30
C PHE A 49 -9.32 10.55 -26.51
N GLY A 50 -9.17 11.82 -26.92
CA GLY A 50 -8.37 12.78 -26.16
C GLY A 50 -8.92 13.04 -24.78
N ALA A 51 -10.25 13.15 -24.63
CA ALA A 51 -10.91 13.30 -23.33
C ALA A 51 -10.67 12.07 -22.43
N MET A 52 -10.71 10.86 -23.00
CA MET A 52 -10.43 9.63 -22.26
C MET A 52 -8.98 9.58 -21.75
N ILE A 53 -8.02 9.95 -22.59
CA ILE A 53 -6.61 10.05 -22.17
C ILE A 53 -6.45 11.09 -21.08
N GLY A 54 -7.08 12.26 -21.25
CA GLY A 54 -7.06 13.31 -20.23
C GLY A 54 -7.64 12.86 -18.88
N ALA A 55 -8.74 12.10 -18.92
CA ALA A 55 -9.33 11.52 -17.71
C ALA A 55 -8.40 10.51 -17.03
N ILE A 56 -7.74 9.65 -17.79
CA ILE A 56 -6.76 8.68 -17.27
C ILE A 56 -5.59 9.41 -16.59
N LEU A 57 -5.05 10.43 -17.24
CA LEU A 57 -3.95 11.21 -16.67
C LEU A 57 -4.39 11.96 -15.41
N LEU A 58 -5.60 12.51 -15.38
CA LEU A 58 -6.17 13.17 -14.22
C LEU A 58 -6.36 12.20 -13.04
N ILE A 59 -6.92 11.03 -13.30
CA ILE A 59 -7.09 9.99 -12.28
C ILE A 59 -5.73 9.55 -11.75
N ASN A 60 -4.74 9.32 -12.63
CA ASN A 60 -3.39 8.94 -12.22
C ASN A 60 -2.72 10.02 -11.35
N TYR A 61 -2.94 11.30 -11.67
CA TYR A 61 -2.44 12.42 -10.87
C TYR A 61 -3.12 12.54 -9.50
N MET A 62 -4.41 12.22 -9.42
CA MET A 62 -5.18 12.28 -8.17
C MET A 62 -4.99 11.05 -7.28
N MET A 63 -4.58 9.93 -7.84
CA MET A 63 -4.34 8.71 -7.06
C MET A 63 -2.99 8.81 -6.33
N PRO A 64 -2.97 8.61 -5.01
CA PRO A 64 -1.70 8.51 -4.29
C PRO A 64 -0.90 7.31 -4.84
N ALA A 65 0.35 7.56 -5.22
CA ALA A 65 1.25 6.54 -5.75
C ALA A 65 1.81 5.64 -4.62
N SER A 66 0.93 5.07 -3.80
CA SER A 66 1.30 4.09 -2.80
C SER A 66 0.95 2.69 -3.33
N PHE A 67 1.97 1.93 -3.64
CA PHE A 67 1.83 0.55 -4.10
C PHE A 67 1.27 -0.38 -3.00
N LEU A 68 1.56 -0.04 -1.73
CA LEU A 68 1.05 -0.75 -0.57
C LEU A 68 0.41 0.25 0.39
N PRO A 69 -0.84 0.02 0.83
CA PRO A 69 -1.41 0.80 1.92
C PRO A 69 -0.50 0.66 3.14
N VAL A 70 -0.22 1.76 3.81
CA VAL A 70 0.47 1.74 5.10
C VAL A 70 -0.53 1.21 6.13
N GLU A 71 -0.51 -0.10 6.34
CA GLU A 71 -1.33 -0.73 7.37
C GLU A 71 -0.77 -0.45 8.76
N ASP A 72 -1.66 -0.22 9.73
CA ASP A 72 -1.32 -0.17 11.13
C ASP A 72 -1.05 -1.61 11.62
N GLN A 73 0.23 -2.00 11.63
CA GLN A 73 0.66 -3.33 12.05
C GLN A 73 0.56 -3.55 13.56
N GLY A 74 0.12 -2.55 14.32
CA GLY A 74 -0.05 -2.65 15.76
C GLY A 74 1.24 -2.62 16.57
N TYR A 75 2.39 -2.31 15.97
CA TYR A 75 3.65 -2.16 16.68
C TYR A 75 4.59 -1.18 15.99
N PHE A 76 5.49 -0.60 16.76
CA PHE A 76 6.58 0.23 16.25
C PHE A 76 7.85 0.01 17.08
N LYS A 77 8.98 0.43 16.53
CA LYS A 77 10.27 0.30 17.20
C LYS A 77 10.79 1.64 17.64
N ILE A 78 11.43 1.64 18.79
CA ILE A 78 12.17 2.77 19.35
C ILE A 78 13.61 2.34 19.53
N GLU A 79 14.55 3.07 18.94
CA GLU A 79 15.96 2.93 19.21
C GLU A 79 16.40 4.08 20.12
N ILE A 80 16.96 3.73 21.27
CA ILE A 80 17.55 4.66 22.23
C ILE A 80 19.06 4.61 22.08
N GLU A 81 19.65 5.76 21.77
CA GLU A 81 21.09 5.92 21.61
C GLU A 81 21.64 6.85 22.68
N LEU A 82 22.52 6.32 23.50
CA LEU A 82 23.31 7.07 24.48
C LEU A 82 24.62 7.54 23.85
N PRO A 83 25.29 8.55 24.44
CA PRO A 83 26.64 8.94 24.02
C PRO A 83 27.62 7.76 23.99
N GLU A 84 28.56 7.81 23.06
CA GLU A 84 29.60 6.79 22.95
C GLU A 84 30.38 6.67 24.26
N GLY A 85 30.60 5.40 24.69
CA GLY A 85 31.23 5.10 25.98
C GLY A 85 30.25 4.91 27.14
N ALA A 86 28.95 5.02 26.91
CA ALA A 86 27.95 4.65 27.92
C ALA A 86 28.05 3.14 28.21
N THR A 87 28.02 2.80 29.50
CA THR A 87 27.99 1.40 29.92
C THR A 87 26.63 0.77 29.69
N LEU A 88 26.59 -0.55 29.53
CA LEU A 88 25.35 -1.29 29.37
C LEU A 88 24.37 -1.06 30.53
N GLU A 89 24.87 -0.90 31.73
CA GLU A 89 24.04 -0.64 32.92
C GLU A 89 23.35 0.73 32.87
N ARG A 90 24.08 1.76 32.42
CA ARG A 90 23.49 3.08 32.19
C ARG A 90 22.43 3.03 31.08
N THR A 91 22.70 2.31 30.00
CA THR A 91 21.76 2.10 28.91
C THR A 91 20.48 1.40 29.43
N ARG A 92 20.63 0.34 30.23
CA ARG A 92 19.49 -0.34 30.87
C ARG A 92 18.67 0.60 31.74
N THR A 93 19.31 1.40 32.58
CA THR A 93 18.59 2.34 33.46
C THR A 93 17.73 3.33 32.68
N VAL A 94 18.26 3.87 31.56
CA VAL A 94 17.50 4.77 30.68
C VAL A 94 16.39 4.01 29.95
N THR A 95 16.67 2.79 29.51
CA THR A 95 15.69 1.93 28.83
C THR A 95 14.54 1.56 29.77
N ASP A 96 14.80 1.17 31.00
CA ASP A 96 13.77 0.78 31.98
C ASP A 96 12.84 1.96 32.30
N ARG A 97 13.41 3.16 32.40
CA ARG A 97 12.64 4.40 32.57
C ARG A 97 11.72 4.65 31.36
N ALA A 98 12.24 4.43 30.15
CA ALA A 98 11.44 4.55 28.93
C ALA A 98 10.33 3.48 28.87
N VAL A 99 10.63 2.24 29.25
CA VAL A 99 9.64 1.16 29.32
C VAL A 99 8.52 1.51 30.29
N THR A 100 8.86 2.01 31.49
CA THR A 100 7.87 2.42 32.48
C THR A 100 6.94 3.49 31.92
N TYR A 101 7.50 4.54 31.31
CA TYR A 101 6.73 5.60 30.67
C TYR A 101 5.81 5.04 29.55
N LEU A 102 6.32 4.17 28.70
CA LEU A 102 5.54 3.59 27.60
C LEU A 102 4.38 2.71 28.11
N MET A 103 4.59 1.96 29.19
CA MET A 103 3.56 1.10 29.81
C MET A 103 2.43 1.89 30.49
N GLU A 104 2.65 3.16 30.82
CA GLU A 104 1.61 4.05 31.34
C GLU A 104 0.65 4.52 30.23
N ASN A 105 1.02 4.41 28.97
CA ASN A 105 0.17 4.79 27.85
C ASN A 105 -0.96 3.77 27.65
N PRO A 106 -2.24 4.17 27.68
CA PRO A 106 -3.39 3.25 27.58
C PRO A 106 -3.47 2.49 26.25
N ALA A 107 -2.85 2.99 25.19
CA ALA A 107 -2.83 2.35 23.89
C ALA A 107 -1.77 1.24 23.79
N VAL A 108 -0.80 1.18 24.71
CA VAL A 108 0.26 0.17 24.73
C VAL A 108 -0.23 -1.09 25.44
N ASP A 109 0.07 -2.23 24.86
CA ASP A 109 -0.21 -3.55 25.44
C ASP A 109 1.01 -4.04 26.24
N TYR A 110 2.15 -4.14 25.57
CA TYR A 110 3.41 -4.44 26.21
C TYR A 110 4.62 -3.90 25.42
N VAL A 111 5.75 -3.82 26.10
CA VAL A 111 7.02 -3.34 25.53
C VAL A 111 8.08 -4.43 25.70
N GLN A 112 8.67 -4.85 24.59
CA GLN A 112 9.86 -5.70 24.59
C GLN A 112 11.08 -4.82 24.45
N SER A 113 12.06 -4.95 25.37
CA SER A 113 13.30 -4.19 25.31
C SER A 113 14.52 -5.11 25.22
N VAL A 114 15.46 -4.74 24.37
CA VAL A 114 16.74 -5.43 24.24
C VAL A 114 17.85 -4.39 24.33
N SER A 115 18.60 -4.40 25.42
CA SER A 115 19.74 -3.50 25.63
C SER A 115 21.04 -4.11 25.15
N GLY A 116 21.92 -3.29 24.62
CA GLY A 116 23.22 -3.75 24.10
C GLY A 116 23.19 -4.16 22.64
N THR A 117 22.12 -3.82 21.92
CA THR A 117 21.99 -4.10 20.49
C THR A 117 21.24 -2.97 19.76
N SER A 118 21.43 -2.92 18.46
CA SER A 118 20.72 -2.05 17.54
C SER A 118 20.54 -2.79 16.23
N SER A 119 19.35 -2.75 15.67
CA SER A 119 19.07 -3.31 14.34
C SER A 119 19.88 -2.65 13.21
N ARG A 120 20.42 -1.45 13.46
CA ARG A 120 21.18 -0.66 12.46
C ARG A 120 22.69 -0.97 12.47
N ILE A 121 23.27 -1.23 13.64
CA ILE A 121 24.74 -1.27 13.81
C ILE A 121 25.19 -2.61 14.42
N GLY A 122 24.26 -3.40 14.96
CA GLY A 122 24.58 -4.65 15.65
C GLY A 122 24.83 -4.45 17.15
N SER A 123 25.71 -5.25 17.74
CA SER A 123 25.97 -5.24 19.19
C SER A 123 26.75 -4.00 19.62
N THR A 124 26.22 -3.22 20.57
CA THR A 124 26.85 -2.04 21.15
C THR A 124 26.24 -1.72 22.52
N GLN A 125 27.08 -1.42 23.51
CA GLN A 125 26.61 -1.18 24.88
C GLN A 125 25.82 0.12 25.06
N SER A 126 26.01 1.10 24.17
CA SER A 126 25.38 2.42 24.26
C SER A 126 24.01 2.51 23.59
N ARG A 127 23.44 1.40 23.12
CA ARG A 127 22.16 1.39 22.43
C ARG A 127 21.21 0.34 22.98
N SER A 128 19.93 0.65 22.83
CA SER A 128 18.84 -0.25 23.19
C SER A 128 17.72 -0.14 22.15
N GLU A 129 17.13 -1.27 21.80
CA GLU A 129 15.98 -1.36 20.92
C GLU A 129 14.76 -1.79 21.73
N LEU A 130 13.68 -1.04 21.60
CA LEU A 130 12.37 -1.36 22.16
C LEU A 130 11.39 -1.63 21.04
N THR A 131 10.64 -2.71 21.17
CA THR A 131 9.48 -2.98 20.33
C THR A 131 8.23 -2.74 21.15
N VAL A 132 7.49 -1.71 20.79
CA VAL A 132 6.25 -1.30 21.46
C VAL A 132 5.08 -1.93 20.73
N ILE A 133 4.37 -2.82 21.39
CA ILE A 133 3.19 -3.49 20.86
C ILE A 133 1.95 -2.76 21.41
N LEU A 134 1.09 -2.34 20.49
CA LEU A 134 -0.13 -1.64 20.79
C LEU A 134 -1.29 -2.63 20.97
N LYS A 135 -2.27 -2.26 21.79
CA LYS A 135 -3.51 -3.02 21.93
C LYS A 135 -4.21 -3.17 20.57
N PRO A 136 -5.09 -4.17 20.39
CA PRO A 136 -5.95 -4.29 19.23
C PRO A 136 -6.70 -2.99 18.94
N TRP A 137 -6.96 -2.73 17.67
CA TRP A 137 -7.57 -1.47 17.19
C TRP A 137 -8.85 -1.07 17.92
N ASP A 138 -9.70 -2.05 18.25
CA ASP A 138 -10.95 -1.89 18.98
C ASP A 138 -10.78 -1.41 20.43
N LYS A 139 -9.58 -1.55 21.00
CA LYS A 139 -9.23 -1.19 22.40
C LYS A 139 -8.32 0.03 22.52
N ARG A 140 -8.05 0.74 21.41
CA ARG A 140 -7.17 1.93 21.38
C ARG A 140 -7.91 3.26 21.36
N ASP A 141 -9.22 3.29 21.61
CA ASP A 141 -10.06 4.50 21.56
C ASP A 141 -9.90 5.30 20.23
N GLY A 142 -9.66 4.60 19.11
CA GLY A 142 -9.47 5.18 17.80
C GLY A 142 -8.10 5.85 17.56
N GLN A 143 -7.14 5.69 18.47
CA GLN A 143 -5.79 6.22 18.28
C GLN A 143 -5.02 5.41 17.21
N THR A 144 -4.51 6.11 16.22
CA THR A 144 -3.64 5.52 15.19
C THR A 144 -2.22 5.35 15.71
N ILE A 145 -1.46 4.42 15.14
CA ILE A 145 -0.03 4.26 15.43
C ILE A 145 0.75 5.58 15.27
N ASP A 146 0.38 6.41 14.27
CA ASP A 146 1.02 7.70 14.03
C ASP A 146 0.80 8.69 15.16
N GLN A 147 -0.39 8.73 15.73
CA GLN A 147 -0.72 9.58 16.86
C GLN A 147 0.05 9.17 18.12
N VAL A 148 0.10 7.86 18.40
CA VAL A 148 0.87 7.32 19.52
C VAL A 148 2.35 7.61 19.36
N MET A 149 2.92 7.37 18.16
CA MET A 149 4.33 7.67 17.88
C MET A 149 4.64 9.15 18.00
N ALA A 150 3.77 10.04 17.52
CA ALA A 150 3.96 11.48 17.62
C ALA A 150 3.96 11.96 19.08
N GLN A 151 3.05 11.44 19.90
CA GLN A 151 3.01 11.71 21.33
C GLN A 151 4.28 11.22 22.02
N VAL A 152 4.65 9.96 21.83
CA VAL A 152 5.86 9.36 22.41
C VAL A 152 7.10 10.15 21.97
N SER A 153 7.21 10.51 20.71
CA SER A 153 8.32 11.32 20.19
C SER A 153 8.43 12.67 20.87
N LYS A 154 7.30 13.34 21.09
CA LYS A 154 7.24 14.64 21.77
C LYS A 154 7.67 14.53 23.23
N ASP A 155 7.11 13.57 23.94
CA ASP A 155 7.32 13.43 25.38
C ASP A 155 8.76 12.94 25.66
N MET A 156 9.26 12.00 24.89
CA MET A 156 10.61 11.48 25.02
C MET A 156 11.70 12.39 24.45
N SER A 157 11.36 13.40 23.64
CA SER A 157 12.32 14.39 23.15
C SER A 157 12.92 15.26 24.27
N SER A 158 12.28 15.28 25.44
CA SER A 158 12.76 15.96 26.65
C SER A 158 13.83 15.20 27.42
N TYR A 159 14.21 13.97 26.99
CA TYR A 159 15.29 13.19 27.61
C TYR A 159 16.66 13.69 27.11
N PRO A 160 17.41 14.51 27.87
CA PRO A 160 18.67 15.09 27.38
C PRO A 160 19.80 14.09 27.31
N GLU A 161 19.63 12.90 27.92
CA GLU A 161 20.66 11.91 28.09
C GLU A 161 20.84 10.98 26.88
N CYS A 162 19.86 10.96 25.98
CA CYS A 162 19.84 10.03 24.84
C CYS A 162 19.19 10.64 23.60
N ARG A 163 19.51 10.06 22.44
CA ARG A 163 18.76 10.30 21.21
C ARG A 163 17.78 9.16 20.99
N ILE A 164 16.61 9.50 20.50
CA ILE A 164 15.52 8.55 20.31
C ILE A 164 15.09 8.57 18.85
N PHE A 165 15.05 7.38 18.25
CA PHE A 165 14.61 7.18 16.88
C PHE A 165 13.41 6.25 16.86
N LEU A 166 12.28 6.71 16.35
CA LEU A 166 11.09 5.91 16.15
C LEU A 166 11.03 5.44 14.71
N SER A 167 10.67 4.20 14.50
CA SER A 167 10.50 3.63 13.17
C SER A 167 9.29 2.70 13.13
N LYS A 168 8.54 2.77 12.03
CA LYS A 168 7.54 1.75 11.71
C LYS A 168 8.23 0.52 11.12
N PRO A 169 7.69 -0.67 11.34
CA PRO A 169 8.17 -1.84 10.64
C PRO A 169 7.98 -1.66 9.12
N PRO A 170 8.91 -2.19 8.31
CA PRO A 170 8.73 -2.19 6.87
C PRO A 170 7.52 -3.06 6.52
N VAL A 171 6.75 -2.63 5.54
CA VAL A 171 5.55 -3.35 5.06
C VAL A 171 5.92 -4.71 4.45
N ILE A 172 7.16 -4.83 3.96
CA ILE A 172 7.72 -6.08 3.44
C ILE A 172 9.00 -6.35 4.24
N PRO A 173 9.09 -7.47 4.97
CA PRO A 173 10.36 -7.88 5.58
C PRO A 173 11.35 -8.19 4.45
N GLY A 174 12.45 -7.43 4.43
CA GLY A 174 13.58 -7.64 3.51
C GLY A 174 14.58 -8.67 4.05
#